data_fecf8525b68795e9b133aa0c9b1506b3
#
_entry.id   fecf8525b68795e9b133aa0c9b1506b3
#
_cell.length_a   1.000
_cell.length_b   1.000
_cell.length_c   1.000
_cell.angle_alpha   90.00
_cell.angle_beta   90.00
_cell.angle_gamma   90.00
#
_symmetry.space_group_name_H-M   'P 1'
#
loop_
_entity.id
_entity.type
_entity.pdbx_description
1 polymer ?
#
loop_
_entity_poly.entity_id
_entity_poly.type
_entity_poly.pdbx_seq_one_letter_code
_entity_poly.pdbx_strand_id
1 'polypeptide(L)'
;MVGDEKTANLTLIGGTHYAMGLLRYSINVTLDGCCDHRAMFADEDLHRHAVENLVQADALLFGRVTYEMMEAAFRLPARTGARPDWMEPFARTIDAAKKYVVSSTLDRVDWNAELVRGDLGKAVQQLKRESGKGLFVGGVKLPLALAELGLIDEYEFVVQPRLAGHGPTLFAGLSKHVDLRLVSWLEFGSGAVVMM
;
A
#
# COMPACT_ATOMS: atom_id res chain seq x y z
N MET A 1 33.24 -16.56 9.47
CA MET A 1 33.71 -15.20 9.88
C MET A 1 32.46 -14.34 9.91
N VAL A 2 32.07 -13.99 11.11
CA VAL A 2 30.88 -13.21 11.44
C VAL A 2 31.22 -11.74 11.19
N GLY A 3 30.47 -11.08 10.35
CA GLY A 3 30.65 -9.64 10.04
C GLY A 3 29.62 -8.79 10.78
N ASP A 4 30.12 -7.87 11.56
CA ASP A 4 29.51 -6.98 12.52
C ASP A 4 28.25 -6.23 12.04
N GLU A 5 27.21 -6.32 12.87
CA GLU A 5 26.13 -5.34 12.95
C GLU A 5 26.68 -3.97 13.34
N LYS A 6 26.65 -3.03 12.43
CA LYS A 6 26.82 -1.61 12.78
C LYS A 6 25.47 -1.01 13.17
N THR A 7 25.17 -1.08 14.45
CA THR A 7 24.15 -0.27 15.10
C THR A 7 24.54 1.21 15.00
N ALA A 8 23.82 1.98 14.23
CA ALA A 8 24.01 3.42 14.17
C ALA A 8 23.43 4.05 15.44
N ASN A 9 24.30 4.43 16.37
CA ASN A 9 23.96 5.28 17.51
C ASN A 9 23.70 6.71 17.01
N LEU A 10 22.43 7.15 17.05
CA LEU A 10 22.08 8.56 16.89
C LEU A 10 22.21 9.25 18.25
N THR A 11 23.17 10.15 18.37
CA THR A 11 23.36 11.00 19.55
C THR A 11 22.26 12.06 19.62
N LEU A 12 21.48 12.03 20.70
CA LEU A 12 20.44 13.00 21.00
C LEU A 12 21.06 14.37 21.32
N ILE A 13 20.79 15.37 20.50
CA ILE A 13 20.85 16.77 20.89
C ILE A 13 19.43 17.29 20.90
N GLY A 14 18.97 17.76 22.05
CA GLY A 14 17.63 18.15 22.47
C GLY A 14 16.71 18.76 21.40
N GLY A 15 15.73 18.00 21.02
CA GLY A 15 14.57 18.36 20.25
C GLY A 15 13.76 17.09 20.03
N THR A 16 12.50 17.10 20.38
CA THR A 16 11.59 15.99 20.15
C THR A 16 11.42 15.81 18.64
N HIS A 17 12.33 15.12 17.98
CA HIS A 17 12.12 14.62 16.62
C HIS A 17 11.10 13.47 16.73
N TYR A 18 9.84 13.78 16.52
CA TYR A 18 8.87 12.74 16.14
C TYR A 18 9.39 12.16 14.83
N ALA A 19 9.84 10.91 14.86
CA ALA A 19 10.15 10.19 13.64
C ALA A 19 8.87 10.20 12.78
N MET A 20 8.93 10.79 11.59
CA MET A 20 7.79 10.77 10.68
C MET A 20 7.48 9.34 10.30
N GLY A 21 6.21 8.96 10.36
CA GLY A 21 5.77 7.65 9.90
C GLY A 21 6.10 7.44 8.42
N LEU A 22 6.45 6.22 8.06
CA LEU A 22 6.75 5.86 6.67
C LEU A 22 5.46 5.76 5.84
N LEU A 23 5.52 6.13 4.58
CA LEU A 23 4.50 5.82 3.60
C LEU A 23 4.97 4.62 2.76
N ARG A 24 4.31 3.48 2.96
CA ARG A 24 4.56 2.23 2.23
C ARG A 24 3.57 2.04 1.12
N TYR A 25 4.05 1.60 -0.01
CA TYR A 25 3.22 1.23 -1.16
C TYR A 25 3.41 -0.24 -1.49
N SER A 26 2.31 -1.00 -1.61
CA SER A 26 2.34 -2.37 -2.11
C SER A 26 1.30 -2.57 -3.20
N ILE A 27 1.66 -3.35 -4.21
CA ILE A 27 0.77 -3.70 -5.32
C ILE A 27 1.15 -5.03 -5.94
N ASN A 28 0.13 -5.78 -6.35
CA ASN A 28 0.30 -6.92 -7.24
C ASN A 28 0.51 -6.44 -8.68
N VAL A 29 1.48 -7.00 -9.36
CA VAL A 29 1.82 -6.68 -10.74
C VAL A 29 2.21 -7.95 -11.50
N THR A 30 1.89 -8.04 -12.78
CA THR A 30 2.38 -9.11 -13.65
C THR A 30 3.81 -8.83 -14.13
N LEU A 31 4.49 -9.84 -14.67
CA LEU A 31 5.85 -9.69 -15.22
C LEU A 31 5.96 -8.64 -16.33
N ASP A 32 4.88 -8.39 -17.07
CA ASP A 32 4.78 -7.37 -18.12
C ASP A 32 4.23 -6.03 -17.61
N GLY A 33 4.15 -5.84 -16.27
CA GLY A 33 3.81 -4.58 -15.63
C GLY A 33 2.31 -4.27 -15.53
N CYS A 34 1.43 -5.18 -15.87
CA CYS A 34 -0.02 -4.98 -15.68
C CYS A 34 -0.37 -5.00 -14.19
N CYS A 35 -1.16 -4.01 -13.76
CA CYS A 35 -1.65 -3.88 -12.39
C CYS A 35 -3.18 -4.02 -12.26
N ASP A 36 -3.85 -4.65 -13.23
CA ASP A 36 -5.27 -4.99 -13.13
C ASP A 36 -5.48 -6.14 -12.14
N HIS A 37 -6.23 -5.90 -11.07
CA HIS A 37 -6.50 -6.92 -10.04
C HIS A 37 -7.14 -8.20 -10.60
N ARG A 38 -7.84 -8.13 -11.75
CA ARG A 38 -8.44 -9.28 -12.44
C ARG A 38 -7.41 -10.18 -13.11
N ALA A 39 -6.21 -9.68 -13.34
CA ALA A 39 -5.09 -10.45 -13.87
C ALA A 39 -4.30 -11.19 -12.78
N MET A 40 -4.62 -10.97 -11.50
CA MET A 40 -3.88 -11.53 -10.37
C MET A 40 -4.46 -12.86 -9.91
N PHE A 41 -3.59 -13.73 -9.38
CA PHE A 41 -4.03 -14.94 -8.70
C PHE A 41 -4.47 -14.60 -7.27
N ALA A 42 -5.59 -15.18 -6.85
CA ALA A 42 -5.94 -15.22 -5.45
C ALA A 42 -5.13 -16.36 -4.78
N ASP A 43 -4.35 -16.01 -3.77
CA ASP A 43 -3.44 -16.92 -3.08
C ASP A 43 -3.51 -16.66 -1.57
N GLU A 44 -3.61 -17.72 -0.77
CA GLU A 44 -3.74 -17.61 0.68
C GLU A 44 -2.48 -16.99 1.30
N ASP A 45 -1.30 -17.40 0.85
CA ASP A 45 -0.02 -16.91 1.39
C ASP A 45 0.15 -15.41 1.08
N LEU A 46 -0.23 -14.98 -0.12
CA LEU A 46 -0.23 -13.56 -0.52
C LEU A 46 -1.21 -12.73 0.34
N HIS A 47 -2.38 -13.27 0.64
CA HIS A 47 -3.34 -12.56 1.50
C HIS A 47 -2.88 -12.50 2.95
N ARG A 48 -2.23 -13.55 3.46
CA ARG A 48 -1.60 -13.54 4.79
C ARG A 48 -0.50 -12.47 4.86
N HIS A 49 0.39 -12.42 3.86
CA HIS A 49 1.42 -11.39 3.75
C HIS A 49 0.80 -9.98 3.69
N ALA A 50 -0.28 -9.80 2.93
CA ALA A 50 -0.98 -8.52 2.89
C ALA A 50 -1.55 -8.12 4.26
N VAL A 51 -2.09 -9.07 5.04
CA VAL A 51 -2.53 -8.80 6.42
C VAL A 51 -1.36 -8.35 7.29
N GLU A 52 -0.23 -9.06 7.23
CA GLU A 52 0.98 -8.70 7.99
C GLU A 52 1.46 -7.29 7.68
N ASN A 53 1.39 -6.87 6.41
CA ASN A 53 1.71 -5.51 6.00
C ASN A 53 0.70 -4.48 6.53
N LEU A 54 -0.59 -4.75 6.40
CA LEU A 54 -1.64 -3.81 6.81
C LEU A 54 -1.61 -3.52 8.32
N VAL A 55 -1.32 -4.50 9.17
CA VAL A 55 -1.27 -4.31 10.63
C VAL A 55 -0.05 -3.49 11.09
N GLN A 56 0.94 -3.29 10.21
CA GLN A 56 2.11 -2.47 10.47
C GLN A 56 1.88 -0.98 10.18
N ALA A 57 0.69 -0.59 9.71
CA ALA A 57 0.35 0.80 9.45
C ALA A 57 -0.75 1.29 10.40
N ASP A 58 -0.74 2.58 10.73
CA ASP A 58 -1.80 3.21 11.52
C ASP A 58 -3.04 3.48 10.68
N ALA A 59 -2.87 3.71 9.38
CA ALA A 59 -3.98 3.95 8.46
C ALA A 59 -3.65 3.58 7.02
N LEU A 60 -4.71 3.36 6.24
CA LEU A 60 -4.67 3.12 4.81
C LEU A 60 -4.96 4.42 4.05
N LEU A 61 -4.25 4.66 2.96
CA LEU A 61 -4.44 5.81 2.09
C LEU A 61 -4.94 5.35 0.72
N PHE A 62 -6.13 5.78 0.33
CA PHE A 62 -6.78 5.37 -0.91
C PHE A 62 -7.18 6.58 -1.75
N GLY A 63 -7.12 6.43 -3.07
CA GLY A 63 -7.89 7.27 -3.98
C GLY A 63 -9.33 6.78 -4.06
N ARG A 64 -10.23 7.60 -4.61
CA ARG A 64 -11.67 7.30 -4.69
C ARG A 64 -11.96 5.91 -5.25
N VAL A 65 -11.42 5.57 -6.41
CA VAL A 65 -11.73 4.29 -7.09
C VAL A 65 -11.30 3.09 -6.26
N THR A 66 -10.11 3.16 -5.64
CA THR A 66 -9.62 2.10 -4.75
C THR A 66 -10.49 1.99 -3.50
N TYR A 67 -10.89 3.11 -2.91
CA TYR A 67 -11.80 3.12 -1.76
C TYR A 67 -13.12 2.45 -2.08
N GLU A 68 -13.80 2.88 -3.16
CA GLU A 68 -15.10 2.32 -3.58
C GLU A 68 -15.00 0.81 -3.88
N MET A 69 -13.93 0.38 -4.55
CA MET A 69 -13.68 -1.02 -4.86
C MET A 69 -13.44 -1.86 -3.60
N MET A 70 -12.62 -1.39 -2.69
CA MET A 70 -12.31 -2.07 -1.43
C MET A 70 -13.51 -2.09 -0.49
N GLU A 71 -14.28 -1.01 -0.42
CA GLU A 71 -15.53 -0.95 0.34
C GLU A 71 -16.54 -1.97 -0.17
N ALA A 72 -16.75 -2.03 -1.48
CA ALA A 72 -17.68 -2.98 -2.09
C ALA A 72 -17.30 -4.44 -1.83
N ALA A 73 -15.99 -4.75 -1.80
CA ALA A 73 -15.50 -6.10 -1.63
C ALA A 73 -15.36 -6.53 -0.17
N PHE A 74 -14.99 -5.62 0.75
CA PHE A 74 -14.52 -5.99 2.08
C PHE A 74 -15.25 -5.34 3.25
N ARG A 75 -16.13 -4.36 3.03
CA ARG A 75 -16.93 -3.82 4.11
C ARG A 75 -17.86 -4.90 4.69
N LEU A 76 -17.84 -5.06 6.02
CA LEU A 76 -18.66 -6.04 6.71
C LEU A 76 -20.02 -5.42 7.16
N PRO A 77 -21.14 -6.18 7.12
CA PRO A 77 -21.26 -7.52 6.53
C PRO A 77 -21.08 -7.48 5.01
N ALA A 78 -20.47 -8.55 4.46
CA ALA A 78 -20.14 -8.61 3.04
C ALA A 78 -21.37 -8.41 2.15
N ARG A 79 -21.27 -7.49 1.20
CA ARG A 79 -22.33 -7.21 0.22
C ARG A 79 -22.33 -8.16 -0.98
N THR A 80 -21.20 -8.80 -1.24
CA THR A 80 -20.99 -9.70 -2.38
C THR A 80 -20.65 -11.09 -1.88
N GLY A 81 -21.29 -12.10 -2.42
CA GLY A 81 -21.18 -13.54 -2.20
C GLY A 81 -20.16 -14.12 -1.20
N ALA A 82 -20.27 -15.39 -0.89
CA ALA A 82 -19.35 -16.07 0.01
C ALA A 82 -17.91 -16.01 -0.55
N ARG A 83 -16.99 -15.45 0.24
CA ARG A 83 -15.54 -15.51 -0.05
C ARG A 83 -14.94 -16.76 0.59
N PRO A 84 -13.81 -17.27 0.11
CA PRO A 84 -13.10 -18.34 0.78
C PRO A 84 -12.71 -17.95 2.21
N ASP A 85 -12.76 -18.88 3.15
CA ASP A 85 -12.51 -18.64 4.58
C ASP A 85 -11.11 -18.03 4.84
N TRP A 86 -10.12 -18.40 4.04
CA TRP A 86 -8.76 -17.85 4.15
C TRP A 86 -8.65 -16.36 3.81
N MET A 87 -9.64 -15.76 3.13
CA MET A 87 -9.71 -14.32 2.90
C MET A 87 -10.32 -13.54 4.07
N GLU A 88 -10.91 -14.22 5.04
CA GLU A 88 -11.59 -13.56 6.16
C GLU A 88 -10.65 -12.71 7.04
N PRO A 89 -9.42 -13.15 7.37
CA PRO A 89 -8.46 -12.31 8.09
C PRO A 89 -8.17 -10.99 7.38
N PHE A 90 -7.97 -11.03 6.06
CA PHE A 90 -7.75 -9.82 5.26
C PHE A 90 -8.98 -8.90 5.27
N ALA A 91 -10.17 -9.47 5.09
CA ALA A 91 -11.41 -8.71 5.10
C ALA A 91 -11.63 -7.98 6.43
N ARG A 92 -11.42 -8.65 7.56
CA ARG A 92 -11.54 -8.05 8.88
C ARG A 92 -10.49 -6.98 9.14
N THR A 93 -9.25 -7.22 8.71
CA THR A 93 -8.16 -6.26 8.89
C THR A 93 -8.44 -4.96 8.13
N ILE A 94 -8.83 -5.07 6.86
CA ILE A 94 -9.12 -3.89 6.03
C ILE A 94 -10.41 -3.19 6.46
N ASP A 95 -11.43 -3.93 6.91
CA ASP A 95 -12.67 -3.35 7.44
C ASP A 95 -12.42 -2.50 8.68
N ALA A 96 -11.64 -3.02 9.63
CA ALA A 96 -11.32 -2.35 10.89
C ALA A 96 -10.34 -1.18 10.74
N ALA A 97 -9.44 -1.23 9.75
CA ALA A 97 -8.39 -0.23 9.58
C ALA A 97 -8.96 1.18 9.40
N LYS A 98 -8.28 2.19 9.97
CA LYS A 98 -8.50 3.61 9.65
C LYS A 98 -8.14 3.86 8.19
N LYS A 99 -8.92 4.69 7.52
CA LYS A 99 -8.70 5.03 6.11
C LYS A 99 -8.68 6.55 5.90
N TYR A 100 -7.81 7.01 5.03
CA TYR A 100 -7.82 8.34 4.46
C TYR A 100 -8.11 8.22 2.97
N VAL A 101 -9.08 9.00 2.48
CA VAL A 101 -9.53 8.92 1.08
C VAL A 101 -9.25 10.23 0.38
N VAL A 102 -8.28 10.22 -0.54
CA VAL A 102 -7.96 11.38 -1.36
C VAL A 102 -8.97 11.49 -2.50
N SER A 103 -9.81 12.52 -2.44
CA SER A 103 -10.82 12.74 -3.47
C SER A 103 -11.27 14.21 -3.50
N SER A 104 -11.40 14.76 -4.71
CA SER A 104 -12.04 16.05 -4.97
C SER A 104 -13.53 15.94 -5.32
N THR A 105 -14.03 14.72 -5.56
CA THR A 105 -15.38 14.47 -6.09
C THR A 105 -16.31 13.75 -5.14
N LEU A 106 -15.80 13.03 -4.13
CA LEU A 106 -16.64 12.43 -3.09
C LEU A 106 -17.10 13.51 -2.11
N ASP A 107 -18.37 13.52 -1.78
CA ASP A 107 -18.92 14.43 -0.77
C ASP A 107 -18.66 13.91 0.65
N ARG A 108 -18.75 12.61 0.85
CA ARG A 108 -18.57 11.93 2.13
C ARG A 108 -17.98 10.54 1.98
N VAL A 109 -17.42 10.04 3.07
CA VAL A 109 -16.98 8.65 3.28
C VAL A 109 -17.40 8.24 4.70
N ASP A 110 -17.61 6.95 4.93
CA ASP A 110 -18.12 6.47 6.24
C ASP A 110 -17.54 5.13 6.72
N TRP A 111 -16.79 4.43 5.89
CA TRP A 111 -16.18 3.13 6.21
C TRP A 111 -14.89 3.30 7.05
N ASN A 112 -15.00 3.75 8.30
CA ASN A 112 -13.88 4.16 9.16
C ASN A 112 -12.88 5.04 8.37
N ALA A 113 -13.41 6.01 7.63
CA ALA A 113 -12.66 6.78 6.65
C ALA A 113 -12.84 8.28 6.85
N GLU A 114 -11.82 9.05 6.48
CA GLU A 114 -11.82 10.50 6.42
C GLU A 114 -11.43 10.99 5.03
N LEU A 115 -12.11 12.04 4.54
CA LEU A 115 -11.76 12.67 3.28
C LEU A 115 -10.53 13.56 3.43
N VAL A 116 -9.60 13.40 2.49
CA VAL A 116 -8.43 14.25 2.32
C VAL A 116 -8.63 15.09 1.07
N ARG A 117 -8.59 16.42 1.23
CA ARG A 117 -8.80 17.40 0.16
C ARG A 117 -7.66 18.41 0.11
N GLY A 118 -7.59 19.17 -0.97
CA GLY A 118 -6.60 20.23 -1.14
C GLY A 118 -5.27 19.76 -1.66
N ASP A 119 -4.18 20.34 -1.16
CA ASP A 119 -2.82 20.01 -1.59
C ASP A 119 -2.41 18.64 -1.09
N LEU A 120 -2.22 17.68 -2.03
CA LEU A 120 -1.89 16.30 -1.74
C LEU A 120 -0.57 16.18 -0.96
N GLY A 121 0.45 16.93 -1.37
CA GLY A 121 1.77 16.86 -0.76
C GLY A 121 1.76 17.27 0.70
N LYS A 122 1.12 18.41 1.00
CA LYS A 122 0.98 18.92 2.37
C LYS A 122 0.14 18.00 3.23
N ALA A 123 -0.97 17.50 2.70
CA ALA A 123 -1.86 16.61 3.44
C ALA A 123 -1.15 15.30 3.82
N VAL A 124 -0.48 14.66 2.87
CA VAL A 124 0.23 13.39 3.14
C VAL A 124 1.42 13.60 4.08
N GLN A 125 2.18 14.68 3.95
CA GLN A 125 3.24 15.02 4.90
C GLN A 125 2.69 15.24 6.32
N GLN A 126 1.51 15.84 6.46
CA GLN A 126 0.88 16.02 7.77
C GLN A 126 0.47 14.65 8.35
N LEU A 127 -0.19 13.80 7.58
CA LEU A 127 -0.56 12.44 8.00
C LEU A 127 0.66 11.61 8.41
N LYS A 128 1.78 11.72 7.69
CA LYS A 128 3.05 11.06 8.07
C LYS A 128 3.59 11.57 9.41
N ARG A 129 3.47 12.86 9.72
CA ARG A 129 3.90 13.41 11.02
C ARG A 129 3.02 12.94 12.19
N GLU A 130 1.74 12.72 11.94
CA GLU A 130 0.76 12.29 12.95
C GLU A 130 0.77 10.77 13.17
N SER A 131 1.41 10.03 12.27
CA SER A 131 1.42 8.57 12.24
C SER A 131 2.67 8.02 12.94
N GLY A 132 2.49 7.12 13.90
CA GLY A 132 3.60 6.46 14.60
C GLY A 132 4.19 5.30 13.82
N LYS A 133 3.34 4.39 13.32
CA LYS A 133 3.74 3.23 12.52
C LYS A 133 3.85 3.54 11.03
N GLY A 134 3.25 4.65 10.59
CA GLY A 134 3.20 5.03 9.19
C GLY A 134 1.87 4.72 8.50
N LEU A 135 1.87 4.93 7.21
CA LEU A 135 0.71 4.80 6.32
C LEU A 135 0.98 3.73 5.27
N PHE A 136 -0.08 3.10 4.82
CA PHE A 136 -0.04 2.14 3.72
C PHE A 136 -0.91 2.64 2.57
N VAL A 137 -0.33 2.86 1.39
CA VAL A 137 -1.09 3.34 0.22
C VAL A 137 -1.36 2.21 -0.74
N GLY A 138 -2.59 2.16 -1.25
CA GLY A 138 -3.02 1.21 -2.27
C GLY A 138 -3.57 1.87 -3.53
N GLY A 139 -3.68 1.08 -4.59
CA GLY A 139 -4.19 1.49 -5.89
C GLY A 139 -3.11 1.89 -6.89
N VAL A 140 -3.47 2.64 -7.93
CA VAL A 140 -2.58 2.92 -9.07
C VAL A 140 -2.35 4.42 -9.26
N LYS A 141 -3.42 5.21 -9.38
CA LYS A 141 -3.30 6.66 -9.70
C LYS A 141 -2.77 7.49 -8.54
N LEU A 142 -3.22 7.20 -7.33
CA LEU A 142 -2.73 7.93 -6.16
C LEU A 142 -1.25 7.66 -5.89
N PRO A 143 -0.78 6.39 -5.87
CA PRO A 143 0.65 6.10 -5.76
C PRO A 143 1.50 6.74 -6.86
N LEU A 144 1.02 6.81 -8.10
CA LEU A 144 1.73 7.53 -9.16
C LEU A 144 1.95 9.01 -8.79
N ALA A 145 0.90 9.70 -8.35
CA ALA A 145 1.00 11.10 -7.93
C ALA A 145 1.93 11.29 -6.71
N LEU A 146 1.92 10.33 -5.77
CA LEU A 146 2.79 10.36 -4.59
C LEU A 146 4.25 10.06 -4.95
N ALA A 147 4.51 9.18 -5.91
CA ALA A 147 5.84 8.91 -6.45
C ALA A 147 6.42 10.14 -7.15
N GLU A 148 5.62 10.87 -7.96
CA GLU A 148 6.01 12.15 -8.56
C GLU A 148 6.44 13.19 -7.53
N LEU A 149 5.78 13.20 -6.37
CA LEU A 149 6.09 14.08 -5.25
C LEU A 149 7.24 13.57 -4.36
N GLY A 150 7.75 12.36 -4.59
CA GLY A 150 8.81 11.75 -3.77
C GLY A 150 8.34 11.45 -2.34
N LEU A 151 7.07 11.13 -2.13
CA LEU A 151 6.48 10.94 -0.80
C LEU A 151 6.41 9.49 -0.34
N ILE A 152 6.60 8.52 -1.24
CA ILE A 152 6.63 7.09 -0.92
C ILE A 152 8.04 6.74 -0.45
N ASP A 153 8.14 6.16 0.74
CA ASP A 153 9.41 5.79 1.37
C ASP A 153 9.81 4.35 1.06
N GLU A 154 8.83 3.45 0.98
CA GLU A 154 9.04 2.03 0.72
C GLU A 154 8.09 1.53 -0.37
N TYR A 155 8.62 0.75 -1.30
CA TYR A 155 7.88 0.13 -2.38
C TYR A 155 7.93 -1.39 -2.23
N GLU A 156 6.79 -2.02 -2.36
CA GLU A 156 6.66 -3.46 -2.41
C GLU A 156 5.93 -3.85 -3.70
N PHE A 157 6.57 -4.63 -4.53
CA PHE A 157 5.99 -5.20 -5.73
C PHE A 157 5.79 -6.70 -5.56
N VAL A 158 4.55 -7.14 -5.58
CA VAL A 158 4.18 -8.56 -5.60
C VAL A 158 4.08 -9.00 -7.04
N VAL A 159 5.19 -9.51 -7.57
CA VAL A 159 5.31 -9.88 -8.98
C VAL A 159 4.72 -11.25 -9.20
N GLN A 160 3.63 -11.31 -9.95
CA GLN A 160 2.95 -12.55 -10.32
C GLN A 160 3.66 -13.21 -11.51
N PRO A 161 3.83 -14.54 -11.52
CA PRO A 161 4.46 -15.27 -12.63
C PRO A 161 3.50 -15.40 -13.83
N ARG A 162 3.07 -14.27 -14.38
CA ARG A 162 2.07 -14.15 -15.44
C ARG A 162 2.41 -13.01 -16.39
N LEU A 163 2.08 -13.19 -17.66
CA LEU A 163 1.99 -12.13 -18.66
C LEU A 163 0.52 -11.86 -18.94
N ALA A 164 0.08 -10.61 -18.80
CA ALA A 164 -1.29 -10.20 -19.08
C ALA A 164 -1.47 -9.77 -20.53
N GLY A 165 -0.48 -9.12 -21.11
CA GLY A 165 -0.50 -8.62 -22.49
C GLY A 165 -1.45 -7.44 -22.74
N HIS A 166 -2.16 -6.99 -21.72
CA HIS A 166 -3.15 -5.91 -21.77
C HIS A 166 -3.41 -5.35 -20.36
N GLY A 167 -4.18 -4.27 -20.29
CA GLY A 167 -4.58 -3.64 -19.03
C GLY A 167 -3.68 -2.44 -18.65
N PRO A 168 -3.93 -1.83 -17.48
CA PRO A 168 -3.17 -0.67 -17.03
C PRO A 168 -1.74 -1.08 -16.65
N THR A 169 -0.77 -0.31 -17.14
CA THR A 169 0.64 -0.49 -16.78
C THR A 169 0.96 0.32 -15.53
N LEU A 170 1.64 -0.32 -14.59
CA LEU A 170 2.07 0.31 -13.35
C LEU A 170 3.02 1.47 -13.64
N PHE A 171 2.80 2.61 -12.96
CA PHE A 171 3.55 3.86 -13.13
C PHE A 171 3.64 4.40 -14.58
N ALA A 172 2.72 4.00 -15.46
CA ALA A 172 2.63 4.62 -16.77
C ALA A 172 2.39 6.14 -16.63
N GLY A 173 3.26 6.93 -17.25
CA GLY A 173 3.21 8.39 -17.18
C GLY A 173 4.05 9.03 -16.07
N LEU A 174 4.88 8.27 -15.35
CA LEU A 174 5.87 8.83 -14.44
C LEU A 174 6.83 9.75 -15.22
N SER A 175 6.97 11.01 -14.78
CA SER A 175 7.70 12.03 -15.51
C SER A 175 9.23 11.94 -15.39
N LYS A 176 9.71 11.25 -14.34
CA LYS A 176 11.14 11.06 -14.06
C LYS A 176 11.39 9.68 -13.47
N HIS A 177 12.61 9.20 -13.60
CA HIS A 177 13.01 7.96 -12.94
C HIS A 177 12.98 8.09 -11.42
N VAL A 178 12.60 7.00 -10.75
CA VAL A 178 12.73 6.83 -9.30
C VAL A 178 13.65 5.63 -9.10
N ASP A 179 14.85 5.90 -8.60
CA ASP A 179 15.80 4.84 -8.31
C ASP A 179 15.42 4.13 -7.00
N LEU A 180 15.32 2.82 -7.06
CA LEU A 180 14.98 1.97 -5.92
C LEU A 180 16.15 1.08 -5.56
N ARG A 181 16.31 0.80 -4.27
CA ARG A 181 17.28 -0.16 -3.77
C ARG A 181 16.54 -1.38 -3.24
N LEU A 182 16.83 -2.57 -3.77
CA LEU A 182 16.29 -3.81 -3.24
C LEU A 182 16.81 -4.01 -1.80
N VAL A 183 15.88 -4.14 -0.86
CA VAL A 183 16.16 -4.36 0.57
C VAL A 183 15.94 -5.82 0.94
N SER A 184 14.87 -6.42 0.43
CA SER A 184 14.54 -7.82 0.67
C SER A 184 13.67 -8.38 -0.46
N TRP A 185 13.56 -9.69 -0.50
CA TRP A 185 12.67 -10.41 -1.39
C TRP A 185 12.13 -11.66 -0.71
N LEU A 186 10.95 -12.12 -1.15
CA LEU A 186 10.29 -13.31 -0.64
C LEU A 186 9.60 -14.02 -1.81
N GLU A 187 9.73 -15.34 -1.89
CA GLU A 187 9.06 -16.18 -2.87
C GLU A 187 7.93 -16.97 -2.19
N PHE A 188 6.78 -17.05 -2.84
CA PHE A 188 5.64 -17.85 -2.39
C PHE A 188 5.52 -19.14 -3.18
N GLY A 189 4.81 -20.13 -2.63
CA GLY A 189 4.57 -21.42 -3.26
C GLY A 189 3.85 -21.33 -4.61
N SER A 190 3.13 -20.26 -4.88
CA SER A 190 2.53 -19.93 -6.19
C SER A 190 3.53 -19.48 -7.24
N GLY A 191 4.79 -19.25 -6.87
CA GLY A 191 5.81 -18.65 -7.73
C GLY A 191 5.75 -17.12 -7.80
N ALA A 192 4.84 -16.49 -7.07
CA ALA A 192 4.86 -15.03 -6.93
C ALA A 192 6.07 -14.59 -6.08
N VAL A 193 6.67 -13.46 -6.44
CA VAL A 193 7.84 -12.90 -5.76
C VAL A 193 7.51 -11.51 -5.24
N VAL A 194 7.73 -11.29 -3.96
CA VAL A 194 7.70 -9.96 -3.35
C VAL A 194 9.09 -9.36 -3.43
N MET A 195 9.17 -8.13 -3.89
CA MET A 195 10.39 -7.31 -3.92
C MET A 195 10.13 -6.02 -3.11
N MET A 196 10.96 -5.78 -2.09
CA MET A 196 10.92 -4.56 -1.26
C MET A 196 12.19 -3.75 -1.40
#